data_f2cfb33a0d964007b8f8beecf831298d
#
_entry.id   f2cfb33a0d964007b8f8beecf831298d
#
_cell.length_a   1.000
_cell.length_b   1.000
_cell.length_c   1.000
_cell.angle_alpha   90.00
_cell.angle_beta   90.00
_cell.angle_gamma   90.00
#
_symmetry.space_group_name_H-M   'P 1'
#
loop_
_entity.id
_entity.type
_entity.pdbx_description
1 polymer ?
#
loop_
_entity_poly.entity_id
_entity_poly.type
_entity_poly.pdbx_seq_one_letter_code
_entity_poly.pdbx_strand_id
1 'polypeptide(L)'
;KSLEQINRSLHFGQFTPRFSMQYLSSHNQLFYASVSKGYKAGGFNVSFLNNDDYLYSPEYNWNYEIGTKLSFLNNRLSADLSLFYIDWRNQQITNTIPTVGNVIRNAGRSRNKGIEASFQARPTKSWMMYMNYGYTDARFVHYQKEEHGILKDYEGNYLPMVPRHTFSLTTGYSFYDICSWIDRLTLN
;
A
#
# COMPACT_ATOMS: atom_id res chain seq x y z
N LYS A 1 16.21 -13.20 -42.22
CA LYS A 1 14.88 -13.52 -41.68
C LYS A 1 14.25 -12.21 -41.28
N SER A 2 13.20 -11.77 -41.97
CA SER A 2 12.40 -10.60 -41.57
C SER A 2 11.78 -10.88 -40.21
N LEU A 3 11.96 -9.96 -39.26
CA LEU A 3 11.22 -9.97 -38.00
C LEU A 3 9.75 -9.75 -38.36
N GLU A 4 8.95 -10.78 -38.19
CA GLU A 4 7.50 -10.67 -38.36
C GLU A 4 6.97 -9.77 -37.24
N GLN A 5 6.49 -8.60 -37.62
CA GLN A 5 5.96 -7.62 -36.66
C GLN A 5 4.57 -8.09 -36.22
N ILE A 6 4.49 -8.78 -35.08
CA ILE A 6 3.24 -9.26 -34.51
C ILE A 6 2.53 -8.06 -33.88
N ASN A 7 1.46 -7.56 -34.52
CA ASN A 7 0.62 -6.51 -33.97
C ASN A 7 -0.57 -7.18 -33.25
N ARG A 8 -0.52 -7.19 -31.91
CA ARG A 8 -1.59 -7.71 -31.07
C ARG A 8 -2.05 -6.62 -30.10
N SER A 9 -3.36 -6.51 -29.92
CA SER A 9 -3.98 -5.61 -28.95
C SER A 9 -4.84 -6.39 -27.95
N LEU A 10 -4.85 -5.94 -26.69
CA LEU A 10 -5.71 -6.45 -25.64
C LEU A 10 -6.56 -5.31 -25.11
N HIS A 11 -7.84 -5.59 -24.91
CA HIS A 11 -8.77 -4.65 -24.31
C HIS A 11 -9.24 -5.18 -22.96
N PHE A 12 -9.09 -4.37 -21.93
CA PHE A 12 -9.53 -4.70 -20.59
C PHE A 12 -10.51 -3.64 -20.11
N GLY A 13 -11.65 -4.07 -19.59
CA GLY A 13 -12.63 -3.22 -18.93
C GLY A 13 -12.92 -3.76 -17.53
N GLN A 14 -12.97 -2.89 -16.53
CA GLN A 14 -13.29 -3.30 -15.18
C GLN A 14 -14.11 -2.24 -14.47
N PHE A 15 -15.19 -2.66 -13.82
CA PHE A 15 -15.92 -1.83 -12.88
C PHE A 15 -15.20 -1.81 -11.52
N THR A 16 -14.82 -0.60 -11.04
CA THR A 16 -14.08 -0.38 -9.81
C THR A 16 -14.89 0.50 -8.84
N PRO A 17 -15.89 -0.08 -8.15
CA PRO A 17 -16.74 0.66 -7.24
C PRO A 17 -15.97 1.09 -5.99
N ARG A 18 -16.37 2.24 -5.45
CA ARG A 18 -15.99 2.70 -4.11
C ARG A 18 -17.22 3.16 -3.37
N PHE A 19 -17.38 2.68 -2.17
CA PHE A 19 -18.37 3.12 -1.21
C PHE A 19 -17.70 3.57 0.07
N SER A 20 -18.14 4.69 0.63
CA SER A 20 -17.63 5.19 1.91
C SER A 20 -18.76 5.81 2.71
N MET A 21 -18.71 5.61 4.01
CA MET A 21 -19.62 6.20 4.99
C MET A 21 -18.78 6.90 6.06
N GLN A 22 -19.24 8.07 6.47
CA GLN A 22 -18.57 8.90 7.47
C GLN A 22 -19.60 9.41 8.48
N TYR A 23 -19.18 9.46 9.74
CA TYR A 23 -19.93 10.03 10.82
C TYR A 23 -19.06 11.04 11.58
N LEU A 24 -19.50 12.29 11.59
CA LEU A 24 -18.86 13.37 12.33
C LEU A 24 -19.65 13.60 13.64
N SER A 25 -18.99 13.39 14.77
CA SER A 25 -19.60 13.62 16.08
C SER A 25 -19.64 15.12 16.44
N SER A 26 -20.45 15.46 17.42
CA SER A 26 -20.55 16.83 17.97
C SER A 26 -19.24 17.39 18.54
N HIS A 27 -18.26 16.54 18.82
CA HIS A 27 -16.92 16.90 19.30
C HIS A 27 -15.86 16.93 18.18
N ASN A 28 -16.27 17.07 16.92
CA ASN A 28 -15.37 17.05 15.74
C ASN A 28 -14.51 15.78 15.62
N GLN A 29 -15.04 14.66 16.09
CA GLN A 29 -14.39 13.36 15.92
C GLN A 29 -15.02 12.67 14.72
N LEU A 30 -14.20 12.23 13.77
CA LEU A 30 -14.63 11.58 12.55
C LEU A 30 -14.44 10.06 12.69
N PHE A 31 -15.49 9.31 12.38
CA PHE A 31 -15.46 7.85 12.19
C PHE A 31 -15.82 7.55 10.75
N TYR A 32 -15.11 6.60 10.15
CA TYR A 32 -15.38 6.24 8.76
C TYR A 32 -15.23 4.75 8.51
N ALA A 33 -15.93 4.30 7.47
CA ALA A 33 -15.75 2.98 6.89
C ALA A 33 -15.75 3.12 5.38
N SER A 34 -14.92 2.35 4.70
CA SER A 34 -14.89 2.32 3.24
C SER A 34 -14.64 0.93 2.69
N VAL A 35 -15.19 0.69 1.50
CA VAL A 35 -14.90 -0.47 0.69
C VAL A 35 -14.63 -0.01 -0.74
N SER A 36 -13.56 -0.52 -1.34
CA SER A 36 -13.22 -0.17 -2.71
C SER A 36 -12.58 -1.34 -3.45
N LYS A 37 -12.77 -1.36 -4.78
CA LYS A 37 -12.14 -2.31 -5.67
C LYS A 37 -11.05 -1.62 -6.47
N GLY A 38 -9.81 -2.10 -6.35
CA GLY A 38 -8.69 -1.70 -7.17
C GLY A 38 -8.50 -2.66 -8.35
N TYR A 39 -7.87 -2.17 -9.42
CA TYR A 39 -7.65 -2.90 -10.65
C TYR A 39 -6.35 -2.46 -11.31
N LYS A 40 -5.62 -3.43 -11.88
CA LYS A 40 -4.49 -3.18 -12.76
C LYS A 40 -4.61 -4.08 -13.99
N ALA A 41 -4.50 -3.48 -15.18
CA ALA A 41 -4.65 -4.20 -16.43
C ALA A 41 -3.61 -5.31 -16.59
N GLY A 42 -3.96 -6.34 -17.34
CA GLY A 42 -3.03 -7.31 -17.87
C GLY A 42 -2.20 -6.75 -19.02
N GLY A 43 -1.38 -7.57 -19.61
CA GLY A 43 -0.52 -7.16 -20.72
C GLY A 43 0.29 -8.28 -21.33
N PHE A 44 1.32 -7.88 -22.06
CA PHE A 44 2.26 -8.75 -22.72
C PHE A 44 3.64 -8.68 -22.05
N ASN A 45 4.28 -9.81 -21.86
CA ASN A 45 5.70 -9.84 -21.56
C ASN A 45 6.52 -9.65 -22.85
N VAL A 46 7.49 -8.76 -22.78
CA VAL A 46 8.40 -8.50 -23.92
C VAL A 46 9.37 -9.67 -24.12
N SER A 47 9.74 -10.32 -23.02
CA SER A 47 10.61 -11.50 -23.02
C SER A 47 9.91 -12.60 -22.24
N PHE A 48 9.94 -13.83 -22.72
CA PHE A 48 9.29 -14.99 -22.09
C PHE A 48 10.01 -16.29 -22.50
N LEU A 49 9.91 -17.31 -21.64
CA LEU A 49 10.45 -18.64 -21.93
C LEU A 49 9.47 -19.51 -22.69
N ASN A 50 8.22 -19.50 -22.23
CA ASN A 50 7.14 -20.33 -22.74
C ASN A 50 6.02 -19.44 -23.28
N ASN A 51 5.24 -19.94 -24.20
CA ASN A 51 4.09 -19.20 -24.74
C ASN A 51 3.08 -18.82 -23.67
N ASP A 52 2.99 -19.58 -22.56
CA ASP A 52 2.11 -19.29 -21.43
C ASP A 52 2.55 -18.03 -20.65
N ASP A 53 3.84 -17.67 -20.71
CA ASP A 53 4.37 -16.46 -20.10
C ASP A 53 4.17 -15.21 -20.97
N TYR A 54 3.72 -15.35 -22.21
CA TYR A 54 3.55 -14.22 -23.14
C TYR A 54 2.51 -13.22 -22.65
N LEU A 55 1.42 -13.72 -22.04
CA LEU A 55 0.31 -12.91 -21.53
C LEU A 55 0.24 -13.02 -20.01
N TYR A 56 -0.05 -11.90 -19.38
CA TYR A 56 -0.46 -11.88 -17.98
C TYR A 56 -1.83 -11.23 -17.81
N SER A 57 -2.62 -11.81 -16.94
CA SER A 57 -3.99 -11.41 -16.67
C SER A 57 -4.07 -10.15 -15.81
N PRO A 58 -5.21 -9.44 -15.82
CA PRO A 58 -5.46 -8.38 -14.86
C PRO A 58 -5.39 -8.85 -13.40
N GLU A 59 -4.92 -7.98 -12.54
CA GLU A 59 -5.02 -8.15 -11.09
C GLU A 59 -6.08 -7.21 -10.51
N TYR A 60 -6.66 -7.59 -9.40
CA TYR A 60 -7.62 -6.77 -8.68
C TYR A 60 -7.61 -7.06 -7.19
N ASN A 61 -8.00 -6.06 -6.41
CA ASN A 61 -8.14 -6.19 -4.97
C ASN A 61 -9.45 -5.58 -4.47
N TRP A 62 -9.90 -6.10 -3.34
CA TRP A 62 -10.90 -5.46 -2.51
C TRP A 62 -10.21 -4.92 -1.25
N ASN A 63 -10.37 -3.65 -1.02
CA ASN A 63 -9.88 -2.97 0.17
C ASN A 63 -11.05 -2.60 1.06
N TYR A 64 -10.96 -3.00 2.33
CA TYR A 64 -11.90 -2.70 3.41
C TYR A 64 -11.14 -1.93 4.46
N GLU A 65 -11.66 -0.82 4.89
CA GLU A 65 -11.01 0.06 5.86
C GLU A 65 -12.05 0.65 6.81
N ILE A 66 -11.74 0.64 8.09
CA ILE A 66 -12.46 1.40 9.11
C ILE A 66 -11.46 2.24 9.89
N GLY A 67 -11.86 3.43 10.28
CA GLY A 67 -10.94 4.28 11.02
C GLY A 67 -11.63 5.42 11.74
N THR A 68 -10.81 6.15 12.49
CA THR A 68 -11.24 7.33 13.22
C THR A 68 -10.16 8.40 13.19
N LYS A 69 -10.61 9.66 13.15
CA LYS A 69 -9.77 10.83 13.33
C LYS A 69 -10.27 11.59 14.54
N LEU A 70 -9.43 11.66 15.52
CA LEU A 70 -9.74 12.22 16.84
C LEU A 70 -8.95 13.49 17.07
N SER A 71 -9.59 14.49 17.64
CA SER A 71 -8.94 15.74 18.02
C SER A 71 -9.31 16.11 19.44
N PHE A 72 -8.31 16.47 20.24
CA PHE A 72 -8.43 16.77 21.66
C PHE A 72 -7.69 18.05 22.01
N LEU A 73 -8.00 18.62 23.17
CA LEU A 73 -7.30 19.78 23.74
C LEU A 73 -7.22 20.97 22.78
N ASN A 74 -8.33 21.31 22.12
CA ASN A 74 -8.38 22.38 21.11
C ASN A 74 -7.35 22.17 19.97
N ASN A 75 -7.34 20.95 19.40
CA ASN A 75 -6.45 20.53 18.31
C ASN A 75 -4.95 20.51 18.68
N ARG A 76 -4.60 20.50 19.98
CA ARG A 76 -3.20 20.31 20.40
C ARG A 76 -2.77 18.84 20.35
N LEU A 77 -3.72 17.92 20.41
CA LEU A 77 -3.48 16.48 20.25
C LEU A 77 -4.45 15.95 19.22
N SER A 78 -3.95 15.24 18.21
CA SER A 78 -4.76 14.49 17.27
C SER A 78 -4.22 13.08 17.09
N ALA A 79 -5.14 12.16 16.84
CA ALA A 79 -4.85 10.76 16.60
C ALA A 79 -5.71 10.26 15.43
N ASP A 80 -5.06 9.66 14.43
CA ASP A 80 -5.71 8.97 13.34
C ASP A 80 -5.40 7.48 13.50
N LEU A 81 -6.44 6.64 13.54
CA LEU A 81 -6.34 5.19 13.68
C LEU A 81 -7.12 4.54 12.56
N SER A 82 -6.54 3.54 11.91
CA SER A 82 -7.25 2.73 10.92
C SER A 82 -6.92 1.25 11.04
N LEU A 83 -7.90 0.44 10.67
CA LEU A 83 -7.76 -1.00 10.46
C LEU A 83 -8.09 -1.27 9.00
N PHE A 84 -7.25 -2.01 8.33
CA PHE A 84 -7.47 -2.37 6.93
C PHE A 84 -7.37 -3.87 6.69
N TYR A 85 -8.09 -4.29 5.64
CA TYR A 85 -8.03 -5.64 5.10
C TYR A 85 -8.10 -5.58 3.57
N ILE A 86 -7.11 -6.18 2.89
CA ILE A 86 -7.02 -6.23 1.44
C ILE A 86 -7.00 -7.68 0.99
N ASP A 87 -7.99 -8.09 0.18
CA ASP A 87 -8.01 -9.36 -0.55
C ASP A 87 -7.53 -9.11 -1.98
N TRP A 88 -6.34 -9.60 -2.30
CA TRP A 88 -5.67 -9.37 -3.58
C TRP A 88 -5.65 -10.64 -4.41
N ARG A 89 -6.17 -10.58 -5.62
CA ARG A 89 -6.32 -11.71 -6.52
C ARG A 89 -5.60 -11.49 -7.84
N ASN A 90 -5.09 -12.57 -8.40
CA ASN A 90 -4.29 -12.58 -9.63
C ASN A 90 -3.14 -11.56 -9.58
N GLN A 91 -2.50 -11.43 -8.43
CA GLN A 91 -1.43 -10.46 -8.20
C GLN A 91 -0.31 -10.64 -9.23
N GLN A 92 0.06 -9.56 -9.90
CA GLN A 92 1.15 -9.56 -10.87
C GLN A 92 2.50 -9.48 -10.15
N ILE A 93 3.28 -10.53 -10.26
CA ILE A 93 4.62 -10.61 -9.66
C ILE A 93 5.67 -10.65 -10.77
N THR A 94 6.66 -9.76 -10.67
CA THR A 94 7.80 -9.78 -11.55
C THR A 94 8.81 -10.83 -11.08
N ASN A 95 9.11 -11.79 -11.94
CA ASN A 95 10.16 -12.78 -11.74
C ASN A 95 11.32 -12.46 -12.67
N THR A 96 12.53 -12.35 -12.14
CA THR A 96 13.74 -12.24 -12.94
C THR A 96 14.22 -13.64 -13.27
N ILE A 97 14.22 -13.98 -14.56
CA ILE A 97 14.68 -15.28 -15.08
C ILE A 97 16.04 -15.07 -15.73
N PRO A 98 17.07 -15.83 -15.30
CA PRO A 98 18.37 -15.78 -15.96
C PRO A 98 18.22 -15.97 -17.48
N THR A 99 18.95 -15.23 -18.27
CA THR A 99 18.95 -15.25 -19.75
C THR A 99 17.71 -14.66 -20.46
N VAL A 100 16.57 -14.47 -19.76
CA VAL A 100 15.32 -13.92 -20.33
C VAL A 100 15.05 -12.50 -19.84
N GLY A 101 15.36 -12.21 -18.60
CA GLY A 101 15.07 -10.94 -17.97
C GLY A 101 13.80 -11.00 -17.09
N ASN A 102 13.10 -9.89 -17.00
CA ASN A 102 11.92 -9.76 -16.16
C ASN A 102 10.67 -10.27 -16.87
N VAL A 103 9.99 -11.22 -16.24
CA VAL A 103 8.73 -11.81 -16.68
C VAL A 103 7.67 -11.58 -15.61
N ILE A 104 6.55 -11.00 -15.99
CA ILE A 104 5.40 -10.81 -15.10
C ILE A 104 4.53 -12.06 -15.19
N ARG A 105 4.21 -12.63 -14.03
CA ARG A 105 3.27 -13.75 -13.86
C ARG A 105 2.22 -13.40 -12.83
N ASN A 106 1.02 -13.92 -13.00
CA ASN A 106 0.02 -13.80 -11.97
C ASN A 106 0.29 -14.80 -10.85
N ALA A 107 0.52 -14.28 -9.64
CA ALA A 107 0.44 -15.08 -8.43
C ALA A 107 -1.05 -15.36 -8.11
N GLY A 108 -1.35 -16.41 -7.37
CA GLY A 108 -2.73 -16.76 -7.08
C GLY A 108 -3.45 -15.67 -6.28
N ARG A 109 -3.28 -15.65 -4.97
CA ARG A 109 -3.99 -14.76 -4.06
C ARG A 109 -3.11 -14.35 -2.89
N SER A 110 -3.19 -13.10 -2.47
CA SER A 110 -2.60 -12.65 -1.21
C SER A 110 -3.62 -11.90 -0.36
N ARG A 111 -3.32 -11.80 0.92
CA ARG A 111 -4.15 -11.11 1.91
C ARG A 111 -3.26 -10.25 2.77
N ASN A 112 -3.61 -8.97 2.86
CA ASN A 112 -2.91 -8.00 3.67
C ASN A 112 -3.90 -7.43 4.68
N LYS A 113 -3.54 -7.42 5.95
CA LYS A 113 -4.33 -6.82 7.01
C LYS A 113 -3.41 -6.11 7.98
N GLY A 114 -3.90 -5.05 8.58
CA GLY A 114 -3.05 -4.30 9.47
C GLY A 114 -3.74 -3.16 10.19
N ILE A 115 -2.92 -2.43 10.89
CA ILE A 115 -3.29 -1.27 11.70
C ILE A 115 -2.34 -0.14 11.32
N GLU A 116 -2.90 1.05 11.14
CA GLU A 116 -2.12 2.28 11.01
C GLU A 116 -2.55 3.25 12.11
N ALA A 117 -1.57 3.90 12.72
CA ALA A 117 -1.78 4.89 13.75
C ALA A 117 -0.86 6.09 13.51
N SER A 118 -1.45 7.27 13.51
CA SER A 118 -0.72 8.54 13.42
C SER A 118 -1.11 9.41 14.60
N PHE A 119 -0.12 10.00 15.24
CA PHE A 119 -0.32 10.91 16.36
C PHE A 119 0.39 12.23 16.08
N GLN A 120 -0.30 13.31 16.34
CA GLN A 120 0.29 14.64 16.32
C GLN A 120 0.04 15.29 17.68
N ALA A 121 1.09 15.85 18.27
CA ALA A 121 1.02 16.59 19.51
C ALA A 121 1.69 17.97 19.36
N ARG A 122 1.05 18.99 19.94
CA ARG A 122 1.58 20.35 20.08
C ARG A 122 1.50 20.75 21.55
N PRO A 123 2.41 20.25 22.40
CA PRO A 123 2.38 20.53 23.84
C PRO A 123 2.49 22.02 24.14
N THR A 124 3.27 22.75 23.34
CA THR A 124 3.42 24.21 23.40
C THR A 124 3.29 24.82 22.00
N LYS A 125 3.28 26.15 21.92
CA LYS A 125 3.33 26.85 20.62
C LYS A 125 4.63 26.57 19.84
N SER A 126 5.70 26.29 20.57
CA SER A 126 7.04 26.08 20.02
C SER A 126 7.34 24.63 19.68
N TRP A 127 6.63 23.67 20.26
CA TRP A 127 6.99 22.26 20.13
C TRP A 127 5.92 21.46 19.40
N MET A 128 6.33 20.72 18.36
CA MET A 128 5.47 19.86 17.56
C MET A 128 6.10 18.48 17.43
N MET A 129 5.26 17.45 17.52
CA MET A 129 5.65 16.05 17.41
C MET A 129 4.70 15.33 16.47
N TYR A 130 5.26 14.48 15.61
CA TYR A 130 4.52 13.53 14.76
C TYR A 130 5.07 12.15 14.99
N MET A 131 4.19 11.20 15.23
CA MET A 131 4.52 9.79 15.34
C MET A 131 3.61 8.99 14.41
N ASN A 132 4.19 8.11 13.61
CA ASN A 132 3.44 7.18 12.80
C ASN A 132 3.89 5.77 13.11
N TYR A 133 2.94 4.87 13.18
CA TYR A 133 3.16 3.45 13.35
C TYR A 133 2.26 2.67 12.42
N GLY A 134 2.82 1.66 11.76
CA GLY A 134 2.08 0.72 10.93
C GLY A 134 2.44 -0.71 11.31
N TYR A 135 1.44 -1.57 11.36
CA TYR A 135 1.59 -3.01 11.42
C TYR A 135 0.89 -3.64 10.23
N THR A 136 1.59 -4.51 9.50
CA THR A 136 1.06 -5.20 8.31
C THR A 136 1.36 -6.69 8.39
N ASP A 137 0.32 -7.53 8.35
CA ASP A 137 0.40 -8.98 8.14
C ASP A 137 -0.02 -9.27 6.69
N ALA A 138 0.97 -9.38 5.80
CA ALA A 138 0.79 -9.62 4.37
C ALA A 138 1.27 -11.02 4.02
N ARG A 139 0.34 -11.89 3.54
CA ARG A 139 0.66 -13.30 3.26
C ARG A 139 0.05 -13.77 1.96
N PHE A 140 0.75 -14.72 1.33
CA PHE A 140 0.16 -15.50 0.26
C PHE A 140 -0.95 -16.41 0.83
N VAL A 141 -2.11 -16.40 0.17
CA VAL A 141 -3.21 -17.35 0.43
C VAL A 141 -3.10 -18.53 -0.51
N HIS A 142 -2.63 -18.28 -1.73
CA HIS A 142 -2.36 -19.31 -2.73
C HIS A 142 -1.29 -18.78 -3.67
N TYR A 143 -0.11 -19.38 -3.63
CA TYR A 143 0.97 -19.07 -4.56
C TYR A 143 1.93 -20.25 -4.68
N GLN A 144 2.05 -20.77 -5.89
CA GLN A 144 3.00 -21.82 -6.23
C GLN A 144 3.95 -21.34 -7.30
N LYS A 145 5.22 -21.67 -7.17
CA LYS A 145 6.28 -21.29 -8.10
C LYS A 145 7.19 -22.48 -8.36
N GLU A 146 7.49 -22.73 -9.62
CA GLU A 146 8.50 -23.69 -10.00
C GLU A 146 9.89 -23.07 -9.83
N GLU A 147 10.75 -23.72 -9.03
CA GLU A 147 12.15 -23.36 -8.82
C GLU A 147 13.02 -24.59 -9.04
N HIS A 148 13.90 -24.52 -10.04
CA HIS A 148 14.80 -25.62 -10.41
C HIS A 148 14.05 -26.95 -10.73
N GLY A 149 12.91 -26.85 -11.41
CA GLY A 149 12.09 -28.03 -11.75
C GLY A 149 11.24 -28.60 -10.59
N ILE A 150 11.23 -27.93 -9.43
CA ILE A 150 10.46 -28.32 -8.26
C ILE A 150 9.36 -27.29 -8.02
N LEU A 151 8.11 -27.74 -7.97
CA LEU A 151 6.99 -26.88 -7.60
C LEU A 151 7.02 -26.63 -6.10
N LYS A 152 7.28 -25.39 -5.70
CA LYS A 152 7.25 -24.94 -4.31
C LYS A 152 5.96 -24.23 -4.00
N ASP A 153 5.38 -24.54 -2.85
CA ASP A 153 4.22 -23.88 -2.31
C ASP A 153 4.64 -22.81 -1.30
N TYR A 154 4.12 -21.60 -1.52
CA TYR A 154 4.38 -20.43 -0.67
C TYR A 154 3.16 -20.00 0.14
N GLU A 155 2.09 -20.82 0.19
CA GLU A 155 0.91 -20.54 1.00
C GLU A 155 1.28 -20.28 2.47
N GLY A 156 0.70 -19.23 3.05
CA GLY A 156 0.97 -18.79 4.42
C GLY A 156 2.26 -18.01 4.62
N ASN A 157 3.18 -18.02 3.64
CA ASN A 157 4.41 -17.23 3.72
C ASN A 157 4.14 -15.73 3.59
N TYR A 158 5.00 -14.93 4.23
CA TYR A 158 4.93 -13.47 4.10
C TYR A 158 5.28 -13.00 2.68
N LEU A 159 4.64 -11.94 2.24
CA LEU A 159 5.01 -11.27 1.00
C LEU A 159 6.41 -10.64 1.17
N PRO A 160 7.28 -10.82 0.16
CA PRO A 160 8.60 -10.21 0.20
C PRO A 160 8.51 -8.67 0.15
N MET A 161 9.49 -8.00 0.74
CA MET A 161 9.64 -6.53 0.75
C MET A 161 8.47 -5.76 1.42
N VAL A 162 7.63 -6.45 2.20
CA VAL A 162 6.59 -5.82 3.01
C VAL A 162 7.03 -5.83 4.47
N PRO A 163 7.45 -4.70 5.04
CA PRO A 163 7.83 -4.63 6.45
C PRO A 163 6.60 -4.86 7.33
N ARG A 164 6.76 -5.70 8.35
CA ARG A 164 5.67 -6.00 9.31
C ARG A 164 5.39 -4.84 10.24
N HIS A 165 6.42 -4.09 10.58
CA HIS A 165 6.33 -2.93 11.44
C HIS A 165 7.04 -1.76 10.77
N THR A 166 6.38 -0.63 10.76
CA THR A 166 6.95 0.65 10.33
C THR A 166 6.77 1.65 11.46
N PHE A 167 7.77 2.44 11.72
CA PHE A 167 7.72 3.48 12.75
C PHE A 167 8.47 4.71 12.27
N SER A 168 7.88 5.87 12.49
CA SER A 168 8.55 7.15 12.31
C SER A 168 8.19 8.11 13.43
N LEU A 169 9.16 8.88 13.87
CA LEU A 169 8.99 9.95 14.84
C LEU A 169 9.71 11.18 14.32
N THR A 170 8.97 12.28 14.22
CA THR A 170 9.51 13.59 13.88
C THR A 170 9.16 14.56 15.00
N THR A 171 10.12 15.35 15.42
CA THR A 171 9.91 16.40 16.41
C THR A 171 10.53 17.70 15.91
N GLY A 172 9.80 18.79 16.04
CA GLY A 172 10.27 20.12 15.66
C GLY A 172 10.11 21.10 16.81
N TYR A 173 11.11 21.94 17.01
CA TYR A 173 11.06 23.03 17.98
C TYR A 173 11.32 24.37 17.30
N SER A 174 10.41 25.31 17.50
CA SER A 174 10.51 26.68 16.98
C SER A 174 10.92 27.66 18.06
N PHE A 175 11.98 28.36 17.83
CA PHE A 175 12.42 29.51 18.61
C PHE A 175 11.81 30.77 17.96
N TYR A 176 11.25 31.64 18.76
CA TYR A 176 10.65 32.88 18.31
C TYR A 176 11.44 34.08 18.86
N ASP A 177 11.40 35.19 18.16
CA ASP A 177 11.99 36.48 18.56
C ASP A 177 13.49 36.39 18.94
N ILE A 178 14.27 35.65 18.10
CA ILE A 178 15.69 35.38 18.38
C ILE A 178 16.51 36.66 18.29
N CYS A 179 16.23 37.51 17.31
CA CYS A 179 16.86 38.80 17.14
C CYS A 179 15.99 39.67 16.18
N SER A 180 16.34 40.98 16.07
CA SER A 180 15.54 41.95 15.31
C SER A 180 15.30 41.61 13.83
N TRP A 181 16.00 40.64 13.28
CA TRP A 181 15.92 40.22 11.87
C TRP A 181 15.63 38.73 11.69
N ILE A 182 15.46 37.95 12.79
CA ILE A 182 15.03 36.56 12.77
C ILE A 182 13.81 36.38 13.67
N ASP A 183 12.62 36.35 13.09
CA ASP A 183 11.38 36.17 13.83
C ASP A 183 11.19 34.73 14.30
N ARG A 184 11.67 33.77 13.51
CA ARG A 184 11.51 32.33 13.84
C ARG A 184 12.63 31.46 13.25
N LEU A 185 13.17 30.56 14.06
CA LEU A 185 14.03 29.46 13.66
C LEU A 185 13.37 28.14 14.08
N THR A 186 13.23 27.18 13.17
CA THR A 186 12.70 25.86 13.48
C THR A 186 13.76 24.79 13.25
N LEU A 187 13.95 23.93 14.22
CA LEU A 187 14.78 22.72 14.14
C LEU A 187 13.86 21.50 14.12
N ASN A 188 14.09 20.58 13.16
CA ASN A 188 13.37 19.31 13.01
C ASN A 188 14.34 18.15 13.10
#